data_29fbc67a11f4b0a6fd31e1c66d61ad01
#
_entry.id   29fbc67a11f4b0a6fd31e1c66d61ad01
#
_cell.length_a   1.000
_cell.length_b   1.000
_cell.length_c   1.000
_cell.angle_alpha   90.00
_cell.angle_beta   90.00
_cell.angle_gamma   90.00
#
_symmetry.space_group_name_H-M   'P 1'
#
loop_
_entity.id
_entity.type
_entity.pdbx_description
1 polymer ?
#
loop_
_entity_poly.entity_id
_entity_poly.type
_entity_poly.pdbx_seq_one_letter_code
_entity_poly.pdbx_strand_id
1 'polypeptide(L)'
;RLASQGSFVSGGANLQPEFQALLGRVGKSLSASKGKMRVEGHTDNVPVAYNGRFKSNWDLSAQRSASVAQFFINESGFKEKNVTVAGFADTRPIARNDSAAGRAKNRRIEIIVDGK
;
A
#
# COMPACT_ATOMS: atom_id res chain seq x y z
N ARG A 1 -9.26 1.26 3.10
CA ARG A 1 -8.06 2.07 3.37
C ARG A 1 -7.28 1.49 4.54
N LEU A 2 -6.01 1.24 4.34
CA LEU A 2 -5.15 0.66 5.36
C LEU A 2 -4.00 1.62 5.64
N ALA A 3 -3.79 1.95 6.94
CA ALA A 3 -2.66 2.76 7.34
C ALA A 3 -1.37 1.97 7.14
N SER A 4 -0.32 2.63 6.65
CA SER A 4 0.94 1.93 6.42
C SER A 4 1.88 1.94 7.61
N GLN A 5 1.58 2.74 8.64
CA GLN A 5 2.39 2.73 9.86
C GLN A 5 2.25 1.37 10.54
N GLY A 6 3.37 0.70 10.80
CA GLY A 6 3.36 -0.67 11.31
C GLY A 6 3.09 -1.73 10.25
N SER A 7 2.81 -1.32 9.02
CA SER A 7 2.52 -2.24 7.91
C SER A 7 3.78 -2.73 7.24
N PHE A 8 4.76 -1.85 7.13
CA PHE A 8 6.01 -2.13 6.45
C PHE A 8 7.17 -1.97 7.41
N VAL A 9 8.28 -2.63 7.09
CA VAL A 9 9.54 -2.37 7.76
C VAL A 9 9.89 -0.90 7.56
N SER A 10 10.36 -0.23 8.63
CA SER A 10 10.69 1.19 8.59
C SER A 10 11.58 1.51 7.40
N GLY A 11 11.17 2.49 6.59
CA GLY A 11 11.90 2.89 5.40
C GLY A 11 11.92 1.88 4.28
N GLY A 12 11.11 0.81 4.37
CA GLY A 12 11.12 -0.26 3.38
C GLY A 12 9.76 -0.58 2.80
N ALA A 13 9.74 -1.59 1.94
CA ALA A 13 8.52 -2.08 1.30
C ALA A 13 8.23 -3.56 1.65
N ASN A 14 8.95 -4.11 2.62
CA ASN A 14 8.69 -5.46 3.10
C ASN A 14 7.58 -5.44 4.14
N LEU A 15 6.60 -6.33 4.00
CA LEU A 15 5.42 -6.37 4.86
C LEU A 15 5.75 -6.91 6.24
N GLN A 16 5.25 -6.24 7.28
CA GLN A 16 5.33 -6.74 8.64
C GLN A 16 4.38 -7.91 8.83
N PRO A 17 4.71 -8.90 9.71
CA PRO A 17 3.85 -10.07 9.88
C PRO A 17 2.42 -9.74 10.29
N GLU A 18 2.23 -8.76 11.17
CA GLU A 18 0.89 -8.36 11.59
C GLU A 18 0.06 -7.81 10.43
N PHE A 19 0.73 -7.08 9.54
CA PHE A 19 0.06 -6.54 8.35
C PHE A 19 -0.26 -7.66 7.35
N GLN A 20 0.62 -8.65 7.24
CA GLN A 20 0.35 -9.82 6.39
C GLN A 20 -0.88 -10.57 6.89
N ALA A 21 -1.04 -10.72 8.20
CA ALA A 21 -2.21 -11.36 8.77
C ALA A 21 -3.49 -10.58 8.45
N LEU A 22 -3.42 -9.24 8.55
CA LEU A 22 -4.56 -8.39 8.20
C LEU A 22 -4.89 -8.52 6.71
N LEU A 23 -3.89 -8.47 5.86
CA LEU A 23 -4.09 -8.61 4.41
C LEU A 23 -4.66 -9.97 4.06
N GLY A 24 -4.26 -11.02 4.78
CA GLY A 24 -4.82 -12.36 4.57
C GLY A 24 -6.32 -12.40 4.81
N ARG A 25 -6.78 -11.74 5.89
CA ARG A 25 -8.21 -11.65 6.19
C ARG A 25 -8.95 -10.82 5.14
N VAL A 26 -8.38 -9.69 4.75
CA VAL A 26 -8.98 -8.82 3.74
C VAL A 26 -9.04 -9.55 2.39
N GLY A 27 -7.96 -10.21 2.00
CA GLY A 27 -7.89 -10.95 0.74
C GLY A 27 -8.92 -12.08 0.70
N LYS A 28 -9.07 -12.81 1.81
CA LYS A 28 -10.07 -13.87 1.88
C LYS A 28 -11.49 -13.32 1.70
N SER A 29 -11.76 -12.18 2.31
CA SER A 29 -13.06 -11.51 2.17
C SER A 29 -13.30 -11.03 0.75
N LEU A 30 -12.26 -10.54 0.06
CA LEU A 30 -12.39 -9.97 -1.29
C LEU A 30 -12.27 -11.02 -2.39
N SER A 31 -11.71 -12.20 -2.10
CA SER A 31 -11.47 -13.21 -3.13
C SER A 31 -12.75 -13.78 -3.74
N ALA A 32 -13.87 -13.63 -3.07
CA ALA A 32 -15.17 -13.99 -3.63
C ALA A 32 -15.59 -13.04 -4.76
N SER A 33 -15.04 -11.83 -4.80
CA SER A 33 -15.26 -10.89 -5.88
C SER A 33 -14.45 -11.32 -7.10
N LYS A 34 -15.05 -11.34 -8.25
CA LYS A 34 -14.34 -11.66 -9.48
C LYS A 34 -13.90 -10.41 -10.24
N GLY A 35 -13.96 -9.27 -9.58
CA GLY A 35 -13.63 -8.01 -10.18
C GLY A 35 -12.14 -7.73 -10.19
N LYS A 36 -11.81 -6.52 -10.59
CA LYS A 36 -10.45 -6.04 -10.67
C LYS A 36 -10.09 -5.33 -9.38
N MET A 37 -8.83 -5.43 -8.99
CA MET A 37 -8.30 -4.78 -7.80
C MET A 37 -7.26 -3.74 -8.22
N ARG A 38 -7.30 -2.58 -7.55
CA ARG A 38 -6.27 -1.57 -7.70
C ARG A 38 -5.70 -1.27 -6.32
N VAL A 39 -4.38 -1.36 -6.20
CA VAL A 39 -3.67 -1.06 -4.96
C VAL A 39 -2.93 0.25 -5.14
N GLU A 40 -3.23 1.24 -4.28
CA GLU A 40 -2.66 2.57 -4.35
C GLU A 40 -1.85 2.86 -3.10
N GLY A 41 -0.61 3.27 -3.29
CA GLY A 41 0.27 3.66 -2.20
C GLY A 41 0.40 5.16 -2.09
N HIS A 42 0.41 5.65 -0.86
CA HIS A 42 0.51 7.07 -0.56
C HIS A 42 1.52 7.30 0.56
N THR A 43 2.20 8.43 0.51
CA THR A 43 3.17 8.82 1.53
C THR A 43 2.77 10.17 2.13
N ASP A 44 3.46 10.55 3.20
CA ASP A 44 3.45 11.95 3.63
C ASP A 44 4.44 12.76 2.78
N ASN A 45 4.63 14.03 3.13
CA ASN A 45 5.50 14.92 2.36
C ASN A 45 6.95 14.93 2.84
N VAL A 46 7.32 14.10 3.80
CA VAL A 46 8.71 13.99 4.24
C VAL A 46 9.49 13.24 3.16
N PRO A 47 10.57 13.82 2.62
CA PRO A 47 11.35 13.12 1.60
C PRO A 47 11.95 11.83 2.16
N VAL A 48 12.03 10.79 1.34
CA VAL A 48 12.69 9.55 1.77
C VAL A 48 14.16 9.86 2.01
N ALA A 49 14.70 9.27 3.08
CA ALA A 49 16.14 9.34 3.32
C ALA A 49 16.83 8.49 2.26
N TYR A 50 17.79 9.08 1.56
CA TYR A 50 18.51 8.34 0.54
C TYR A 50 19.34 7.24 1.20
N ASN A 51 19.02 5.99 0.86
CA ASN A 51 19.69 4.84 1.43
C ASN A 51 20.03 3.80 0.37
N GLY A 52 19.95 4.16 -0.91
CA GLY A 52 20.21 3.26 -2.00
C GLY A 52 19.03 2.39 -2.41
N ARG A 53 17.95 2.37 -1.65
CA ARG A 53 16.77 1.56 -1.96
C ARG A 53 15.71 2.31 -2.73
N PHE A 54 15.40 3.54 -2.29
CA PHE A 54 14.33 4.33 -2.89
C PHE A 54 14.89 5.70 -3.25
N LYS A 55 14.52 6.15 -4.43
CA LYS A 55 14.99 7.43 -4.96
C LYS A 55 14.05 8.57 -4.58
N SER A 56 12.78 8.25 -4.27
CA SER A 56 11.77 9.26 -4.00
C SER A 56 10.57 8.61 -3.34
N ASN A 57 9.63 9.44 -2.90
CA ASN A 57 8.34 8.96 -2.42
C ASN A 57 7.53 8.27 -3.53
N TRP A 58 7.74 8.65 -4.78
CA TRP A 58 7.13 7.93 -5.90
C TRP A 58 7.58 6.47 -5.93
N ASP A 59 8.89 6.27 -5.83
CA ASP A 59 9.47 4.94 -5.82
C ASP A 59 8.99 4.13 -4.62
N LEU A 60 9.03 4.72 -3.43
CA LEU A 60 8.60 4.05 -2.21
C LEU A 60 7.12 3.66 -2.26
N SER A 61 6.25 4.59 -2.65
CA SER A 61 4.81 4.31 -2.68
C SER A 61 4.47 3.24 -3.72
N ALA A 62 5.12 3.27 -4.88
CA ALA A 62 4.90 2.25 -5.90
C ALA A 62 5.36 0.87 -5.42
N GLN A 63 6.52 0.79 -4.77
CA GLN A 63 7.02 -0.49 -4.29
C GLN A 63 6.19 -1.06 -3.14
N ARG A 64 5.68 -0.21 -2.27
CA ARG A 64 4.77 -0.66 -1.20
C ARG A 64 3.46 -1.20 -1.79
N SER A 65 2.91 -0.54 -2.79
CA SER A 65 1.72 -1.03 -3.48
C SER A 65 1.99 -2.37 -4.16
N ALA A 66 3.16 -2.51 -4.78
CA ALA A 66 3.54 -3.77 -5.43
C ALA A 66 3.67 -4.90 -4.42
N SER A 67 4.21 -4.63 -3.23
CA SER A 67 4.31 -5.64 -2.17
C SER A 67 2.94 -6.15 -1.73
N VAL A 68 1.98 -5.24 -1.57
CA VAL A 68 0.62 -5.59 -1.19
C VAL A 68 -0.06 -6.40 -2.31
N ALA A 69 0.08 -5.96 -3.54
CA ALA A 69 -0.49 -6.66 -4.69
C ALA A 69 0.07 -8.08 -4.81
N GLN A 70 1.38 -8.22 -4.66
CA GLN A 70 2.03 -9.52 -4.74
C GLN A 70 1.54 -10.46 -3.64
N PHE A 71 1.30 -9.92 -2.44
CA PHE A 71 0.73 -10.72 -1.36
C PHE A 71 -0.64 -11.27 -1.74
N PHE A 72 -1.52 -10.43 -2.27
CA PHE A 72 -2.86 -10.88 -2.67
C PHE A 72 -2.81 -11.92 -3.78
N ILE A 73 -1.91 -11.76 -4.74
CA ILE A 73 -1.74 -12.73 -5.82
C ILE A 73 -1.25 -14.07 -5.28
N ASN A 74 -0.23 -14.05 -4.41
CA ASN A 74 0.40 -15.26 -3.91
C ASN A 74 -0.44 -15.97 -2.84
N GLU A 75 -1.09 -15.20 -1.96
CA GLU A 75 -1.72 -15.76 -0.76
C GLU A 75 -3.24 -15.82 -0.83
N SER A 76 -3.87 -14.99 -1.65
CA SER A 76 -5.33 -14.88 -1.69
C SER A 76 -5.93 -15.30 -3.02
N GLY A 77 -5.11 -15.73 -3.96
CA GLY A 77 -5.59 -16.29 -5.22
C GLY A 77 -6.09 -15.29 -6.24
N PHE A 78 -5.78 -14.01 -6.09
CA PHE A 78 -6.13 -13.02 -7.11
C PHE A 78 -5.31 -13.27 -8.37
N LYS A 79 -5.95 -13.12 -9.53
CA LYS A 79 -5.27 -13.29 -10.81
C LYS A 79 -4.47 -12.04 -11.15
N GLU A 80 -3.24 -12.25 -11.58
CA GLU A 80 -2.33 -11.13 -11.91
C GLU A 80 -2.95 -10.13 -12.86
N LYS A 81 -3.63 -10.63 -13.88
CA LYS A 81 -4.22 -9.75 -14.91
C LYS A 81 -5.30 -8.83 -14.37
N ASN A 82 -5.82 -9.11 -13.17
CA ASN A 82 -6.88 -8.32 -12.57
C ASN A 82 -6.37 -7.37 -11.49
N VAL A 83 -5.06 -7.28 -11.30
CA VAL A 83 -4.46 -6.46 -10.24
C VAL A 83 -3.65 -5.33 -10.87
N THR A 84 -3.91 -4.11 -10.43
CA THR A 84 -3.16 -2.92 -10.85
C THR A 84 -2.52 -2.29 -9.62
N VAL A 85 -1.32 -1.77 -9.77
CA VAL A 85 -0.65 -1.03 -8.70
C VAL A 85 -0.40 0.40 -9.14
N ALA A 86 -0.44 1.32 -8.17
CA ALA A 86 -0.10 2.71 -8.42
C ALA A 86 0.56 3.31 -7.20
N GLY A 87 1.49 4.23 -7.43
CA GLY A 87 2.11 5.02 -6.37
C GLY A 87 1.82 6.49 -6.63
N PHE A 88 1.32 7.18 -5.62
CA PHE A 88 0.96 8.60 -5.74
C PHE A 88 1.89 9.51 -4.96
N ALA A 89 2.90 8.97 -4.29
CA ALA A 89 3.79 9.75 -3.44
C ALA A 89 2.95 10.58 -2.45
N ASP A 90 3.25 11.87 -2.30
CA ASP A 90 2.53 12.75 -1.39
C ASP A 90 1.48 13.62 -2.09
N THR A 91 1.08 13.25 -3.30
CA THR A 91 0.23 14.12 -4.13
C THR A 91 -1.24 14.08 -3.77
N ARG A 92 -1.67 13.13 -2.94
CA ARG A 92 -3.09 12.95 -2.57
C ARG A 92 -3.26 12.83 -1.06
N PRO A 93 -2.97 13.91 -0.31
CA PRO A 93 -3.09 13.86 1.15
C PRO A 93 -4.56 13.79 1.55
N ILE A 94 -4.82 13.07 2.65
CA ILE A 94 -6.15 13.05 3.28
C ILE A 94 -6.13 13.80 4.62
N ALA A 95 -4.97 14.29 5.04
CA ALA A 95 -4.79 15.06 6.25
C ALA A 95 -3.65 16.04 6.05
N ARG A 96 -3.49 16.96 6.99
CA ARG A 96 -2.41 17.94 6.91
C ARG A 96 -1.08 17.27 7.27
N ASN A 97 -0.03 17.68 6.57
CA ASN A 97 1.32 17.14 6.79
C ASN A 97 2.10 17.91 7.86
N ASP A 98 1.48 18.88 8.50
CA ASP A 98 2.13 19.73 9.48
C ASP A 98 2.10 19.16 10.91
N SER A 99 1.59 17.94 11.07
CA SER A 99 1.61 17.25 12.35
C SER A 99 1.95 15.79 12.13
N ALA A 100 2.48 15.15 13.18
CA ALA A 100 2.80 13.73 13.11
C ALA A 100 1.54 12.89 12.87
N ALA A 101 0.43 13.27 13.50
CA ALA A 101 -0.84 12.55 13.33
C ALA A 101 -1.34 12.65 11.89
N GLY A 102 -1.28 13.84 11.30
CA GLY A 102 -1.71 14.03 9.91
C GLY A 102 -0.82 13.27 8.94
N ARG A 103 0.50 13.33 9.13
CA ARG A 103 1.43 12.56 8.30
C ARG A 103 1.17 11.07 8.39
N ALA A 104 0.86 10.56 9.58
CA ALA A 104 0.56 9.13 9.76
C ALA A 104 -0.67 8.73 8.95
N LYS A 105 -1.68 9.59 8.88
CA LYS A 105 -2.87 9.31 8.08
C LYS A 105 -2.58 9.30 6.58
N ASN A 106 -1.64 10.13 6.14
CA ASN A 106 -1.28 10.19 4.73
C ASN A 106 -0.45 8.97 4.30
N ARG A 107 0.31 8.36 5.20
CA ARG A 107 1.05 7.13 4.91
C ARG A 107 0.08 5.95 4.93
N ARG A 108 -0.43 5.59 3.77
CA ARG A 108 -1.49 4.58 3.70
C ARG A 108 -1.45 3.80 2.39
N ILE A 109 -2.12 2.65 2.42
CA ILE A 109 -2.46 1.86 1.24
C ILE A 109 -3.97 1.94 1.07
N GLU A 110 -4.43 2.21 -0.14
CA GLU A 110 -5.84 2.15 -0.47
C GLU A 110 -6.07 1.01 -1.45
N ILE A 111 -7.05 0.18 -1.17
CA ILE A 111 -7.40 -0.95 -2.00
C ILE A 111 -8.78 -0.70 -2.56
N ILE A 112 -8.87 -0.60 -3.88
CA ILE A 112 -10.12 -0.37 -4.58
C ILE A 112 -10.46 -1.65 -5.34
N VAL A 113 -11.65 -2.17 -5.09
CA VAL A 113 -12.12 -3.37 -5.78
C VAL A 113 -13.31 -2.98 -6.65
N ASP A 114 -13.18 -3.24 -7.93
CA ASP A 114 -14.28 -3.08 -8.86
C ASP A 114 -15.05 -4.39 -8.85
N GLY A 115 -16.27 -4.36 -8.38
CA GLY A 115 -17.04 -5.55 -8.05
C GLY A 115 -17.48 -6.39 -9.21
N LYS A 116 -16.94 -6.13 -10.36
CA LYS A 116 -17.32 -6.92 -11.55
C LYS A 116 -16.09 -7.33 -12.32
#